data_f50c14acce8bdb1adc54e093f2f9bffb
#
_entry.id   f50c14acce8bdb1adc54e093f2f9bffb
#
_cell.length_a   1.000
_cell.length_b   1.000
_cell.length_c   1.000
_cell.angle_alpha   90.00
_cell.angle_beta   90.00
_cell.angle_gamma   90.00
#
_symmetry.space_group_name_H-M   'P 1'
#
loop_
_entity.id
_entity.type
_entity.pdbx_description
1 polymer ?
#
loop_
_entity_poly.entity_id
_entity_poly.type
_entity_poly.pdbx_seq_one_letter_code
_entity_poly.pdbx_strand_id
1 'polypeptide(L)'
;MDLRIKDKVYLVTGGGSGIGGGISAALAREGAIPVILGRSPLQKGFRAEVLALQPLMHFIQTELTDGQACADAVQEAVSMYGRIDGLINCAGGNDSVSLETGVEAFRVSLERNLVHYYTMAHYCIGELKKSKGSILNVSSKTALTGQGGTSGYTAAKGAILSLTREWAASYLKDGIRVNAVVPAEVWTPLYERWVNTFPRPAEKLETIVRNIPLGHRMTTVEELADMAVFLLSPLSSHTTGQWVVVDGGYTHLDRTLTAR
;
A
#
# COMPACT_ATOMS: atom_id res chain seq x y z
N MET A 1 -2.59 -21.37 8.31
CA MET A 1 -1.42 -20.88 9.11
C MET A 1 -1.93 -19.80 10.03
N ASP A 2 -1.65 -19.85 11.31
CA ASP A 2 -2.06 -18.75 12.22
C ASP A 2 -1.01 -17.62 12.14
N LEU A 3 -1.41 -16.46 11.68
CA LEU A 3 -0.53 -15.28 11.54
C LEU A 3 -0.28 -14.55 12.86
N ARG A 4 -0.97 -14.89 13.95
CA ARG A 4 -0.82 -14.32 15.29
C ARG A 4 -1.03 -12.80 15.33
N ILE A 5 -1.99 -12.33 14.55
CA ILE A 5 -2.35 -10.89 14.46
C ILE A 5 -3.76 -10.59 14.99
N LYS A 6 -4.46 -11.60 15.50
CA LYS A 6 -5.78 -11.42 16.10
C LYS A 6 -5.76 -10.30 17.15
N ASP A 7 -6.77 -9.45 17.13
CA ASP A 7 -6.97 -8.29 18.03
C ASP A 7 -5.87 -7.20 17.95
N LYS A 8 -4.93 -7.31 17.02
CA LYS A 8 -3.94 -6.26 16.75
C LYS A 8 -4.52 -5.17 15.86
N VAL A 9 -4.11 -3.93 16.11
CA VAL A 9 -4.64 -2.73 15.45
C VAL A 9 -3.69 -2.26 14.34
N TYR A 10 -4.22 -2.13 13.13
CA TYR A 10 -3.47 -1.72 11.95
C TYR A 10 -4.12 -0.50 11.30
N LEU A 11 -3.38 0.59 11.17
CA LEU A 11 -3.79 1.77 10.40
C LEU A 11 -3.51 1.52 8.91
N VAL A 12 -4.52 1.70 8.04
CA VAL A 12 -4.41 1.47 6.60
C VAL A 12 -4.79 2.74 5.84
N THR A 13 -3.78 3.47 5.32
CA THR A 13 -4.06 4.63 4.47
C THR A 13 -4.56 4.17 3.09
N GLY A 14 -5.62 4.77 2.60
CA GLY A 14 -6.27 4.34 1.37
C GLY A 14 -6.93 2.96 1.48
N GLY A 15 -7.23 2.50 2.71
CA GLY A 15 -7.73 1.16 3.01
C GLY A 15 -9.17 0.88 2.57
N GLY A 16 -9.84 1.79 1.87
CA GLY A 16 -11.25 1.64 1.49
C GLY A 16 -11.50 1.06 0.09
N SER A 17 -10.47 0.83 -0.71
CA SER A 17 -10.60 0.27 -2.07
C SER A 17 -9.26 -0.23 -2.62
N GLY A 18 -9.30 -0.96 -3.74
CA GLY A 18 -8.11 -1.43 -4.43
C GLY A 18 -7.17 -2.22 -3.52
N ILE A 19 -5.87 -2.00 -3.63
CA ILE A 19 -4.85 -2.71 -2.85
C ILE A 19 -5.06 -2.50 -1.35
N GLY A 20 -5.26 -1.27 -0.91
CA GLY A 20 -5.51 -0.97 0.51
C GLY A 20 -6.78 -1.63 1.04
N GLY A 21 -7.85 -1.66 0.23
CA GLY A 21 -9.10 -2.36 0.57
C GLY A 21 -8.88 -3.87 0.75
N GLY A 22 -8.15 -4.50 -0.16
CA GLY A 22 -7.79 -5.91 -0.03
C GLY A 22 -6.99 -6.20 1.23
N ILE A 23 -6.01 -5.34 1.56
CA ILE A 23 -5.22 -5.48 2.79
C ILE A 23 -6.12 -5.33 4.02
N SER A 24 -7.04 -4.35 4.03
CA SER A 24 -8.00 -4.17 5.13
C SER A 24 -8.89 -5.39 5.33
N ALA A 25 -9.42 -5.96 4.24
CA ALA A 25 -10.23 -7.17 4.30
C ALA A 25 -9.42 -8.40 4.74
N ALA A 26 -8.19 -8.55 4.26
CA ALA A 26 -7.30 -9.64 4.67
C ALA A 26 -6.93 -9.55 6.15
N LEU A 27 -6.60 -8.37 6.67
CA LEU A 27 -6.37 -8.15 8.10
C LEU A 27 -7.61 -8.55 8.94
N ALA A 28 -8.80 -8.11 8.50
CA ALA A 28 -10.06 -8.43 9.18
C ALA A 28 -10.33 -9.94 9.19
N ARG A 29 -10.06 -10.64 8.09
CA ARG A 29 -10.20 -12.11 7.96
C ARG A 29 -9.30 -12.87 8.94
N GLU A 30 -8.12 -12.34 9.21
CA GLU A 30 -7.18 -12.89 10.19
C GLU A 30 -7.45 -12.40 11.64
N GLY A 31 -8.60 -11.75 11.87
CA GLY A 31 -9.03 -11.27 13.18
C GLY A 31 -8.33 -10.01 13.68
N ALA A 32 -7.51 -9.38 12.87
CA ALA A 32 -6.92 -8.07 13.19
C ALA A 32 -7.94 -6.95 12.99
N ILE A 33 -7.71 -5.81 13.62
CA ILE A 33 -8.59 -4.63 13.58
C ILE A 33 -8.02 -3.61 12.60
N PRO A 34 -8.56 -3.50 11.37
CA PRO A 34 -8.16 -2.44 10.45
C PRO A 34 -8.83 -1.13 10.83
N VAL A 35 -8.02 -0.09 11.01
CA VAL A 35 -8.45 1.31 11.08
C VAL A 35 -8.16 1.94 9.73
N ILE A 36 -9.21 2.19 8.96
CA ILE A 36 -9.12 2.62 7.57
C ILE A 36 -9.13 4.13 7.49
N LEU A 37 -8.09 4.72 6.88
CA LEU A 37 -7.99 6.16 6.64
C LEU A 37 -8.18 6.48 5.16
N GLY A 38 -9.02 7.46 4.84
CA GLY A 38 -9.26 7.89 3.47
C GLY A 38 -10.19 9.08 3.36
N ARG A 39 -10.15 9.77 2.22
CA ARG A 39 -10.93 10.99 1.97
C ARG A 39 -12.42 10.75 1.80
N SER A 40 -12.77 9.65 1.16
CA SER A 40 -14.15 9.35 0.79
C SER A 40 -14.73 8.28 1.68
N PRO A 41 -16.01 8.37 2.04
CA PRO A 41 -16.70 7.32 2.77
C PRO A 41 -16.54 5.96 2.11
N LEU A 42 -16.50 4.90 2.90
CA LEU A 42 -16.44 3.54 2.40
C LEU A 42 -17.70 3.19 1.60
N GLN A 43 -17.51 2.47 0.51
CA GLN A 43 -18.65 1.90 -0.22
C GLN A 43 -19.44 0.97 0.70
N LYS A 44 -20.78 1.04 0.65
CA LYS A 44 -21.67 0.30 1.57
C LYS A 44 -21.41 -1.21 1.59
N GLY A 45 -21.19 -1.81 0.42
CA GLY A 45 -20.89 -3.25 0.30
C GLY A 45 -19.58 -3.63 0.96
N PHE A 46 -18.50 -2.89 0.67
CA PHE A 46 -17.18 -3.11 1.27
C PHE A 46 -17.20 -2.92 2.80
N ARG A 47 -17.87 -1.86 3.27
CA ARG A 47 -18.03 -1.63 4.71
C ARG A 47 -18.74 -2.80 5.40
N ALA A 48 -19.84 -3.29 4.81
CA ALA A 48 -20.59 -4.41 5.36
C ALA A 48 -19.75 -5.70 5.39
N GLU A 49 -18.99 -5.97 4.32
CA GLU A 49 -18.08 -7.11 4.23
C GLU A 49 -17.03 -7.09 5.35
N VAL A 50 -16.29 -5.98 5.49
CA VAL A 50 -15.22 -5.89 6.49
C VAL A 50 -15.79 -5.92 7.91
N LEU A 51 -16.95 -5.30 8.18
CA LEU A 51 -17.61 -5.36 9.48
C LEU A 51 -18.10 -6.77 9.83
N ALA A 52 -18.51 -7.56 8.85
CA ALA A 52 -18.89 -8.95 9.07
C ALA A 52 -17.69 -9.84 9.48
N LEU A 53 -16.49 -9.52 8.98
CA LEU A 53 -15.24 -10.20 9.33
C LEU A 53 -14.66 -9.70 10.66
N GLN A 54 -14.70 -8.41 10.90
CA GLN A 54 -14.15 -7.73 12.08
C GLN A 54 -15.06 -6.59 12.52
N PRO A 55 -15.97 -6.84 13.50
CA PRO A 55 -16.92 -5.82 13.97
C PRO A 55 -16.29 -4.57 14.58
N LEU A 56 -15.03 -4.67 15.02
CA LEU A 56 -14.28 -3.55 15.58
C LEU A 56 -13.56 -2.70 14.51
N MET A 57 -13.74 -3.01 13.20
CA MET A 57 -13.21 -2.16 12.13
C MET A 57 -13.73 -0.73 12.26
N HIS A 58 -12.84 0.25 12.08
CA HIS A 58 -13.20 1.66 12.10
C HIS A 58 -12.74 2.38 10.85
N PHE A 59 -13.49 3.39 10.44
CA PHE A 59 -13.15 4.28 9.33
C PHE A 59 -13.05 5.71 9.84
N ILE A 60 -11.91 6.34 9.60
CA ILE A 60 -11.66 7.75 9.91
C ILE A 60 -11.50 8.51 8.60
N GLN A 61 -12.40 9.46 8.36
CA GLN A 61 -12.28 10.31 7.17
C GLN A 61 -11.10 11.26 7.34
N THR A 62 -10.07 11.09 6.51
CA THR A 62 -8.80 11.80 6.66
C THR A 62 -8.29 12.28 5.30
N GLU A 63 -7.98 13.59 5.20
CA GLU A 63 -7.20 14.13 4.10
C GLU A 63 -5.71 13.98 4.45
N LEU A 64 -5.03 13.06 3.78
CA LEU A 64 -3.65 12.69 4.12
C LEU A 64 -2.60 13.75 3.74
N THR A 65 -2.96 14.75 2.95
CA THR A 65 -2.10 15.90 2.66
C THR A 65 -2.19 16.98 3.76
N ASP A 66 -3.11 16.81 4.71
CA ASP A 66 -3.23 17.62 5.91
C ASP A 66 -2.55 16.92 7.10
N GLY A 67 -1.42 17.47 7.54
CA GLY A 67 -0.66 16.89 8.65
C GLY A 67 -1.42 16.89 9.98
N GLN A 68 -2.28 17.88 10.24
CA GLN A 68 -3.09 17.90 11.46
C GLN A 68 -4.18 16.84 11.42
N ALA A 69 -4.86 16.66 10.28
CA ALA A 69 -5.83 15.59 10.11
C ALA A 69 -5.21 14.20 10.29
N CYS A 70 -3.96 14.02 9.85
CA CYS A 70 -3.21 12.78 10.10
C CYS A 70 -2.93 12.56 11.59
N ALA A 71 -2.51 13.61 12.32
CA ALA A 71 -2.26 13.54 13.77
C ALA A 71 -3.55 13.19 14.53
N ASP A 72 -4.65 13.85 14.20
CA ASP A 72 -5.96 13.63 14.83
C ASP A 72 -6.46 12.21 14.58
N ALA A 73 -6.30 11.68 13.38
CA ALA A 73 -6.68 10.31 13.04
C ALA A 73 -5.88 9.26 13.84
N VAL A 74 -4.57 9.48 14.01
CA VAL A 74 -3.74 8.61 14.85
C VAL A 74 -4.18 8.69 16.32
N GLN A 75 -4.44 9.90 16.83
CA GLN A 75 -4.91 10.09 18.20
C GLN A 75 -6.29 9.45 18.44
N GLU A 76 -7.21 9.54 17.48
CA GLU A 76 -8.51 8.88 17.54
C GLU A 76 -8.35 7.35 17.63
N ALA A 77 -7.52 6.76 16.77
CA ALA A 77 -7.24 5.33 16.80
C ALA A 77 -6.65 4.88 18.15
N VAL A 78 -5.69 5.63 18.68
CA VAL A 78 -5.09 5.36 20.01
C VAL A 78 -6.12 5.49 21.11
N SER A 79 -6.98 6.49 21.06
CA SER A 79 -8.04 6.70 22.07
C SER A 79 -9.06 5.55 22.06
N MET A 80 -9.36 4.99 20.90
CA MET A 80 -10.31 3.88 20.75
C MET A 80 -9.76 2.53 21.18
N TYR A 81 -8.50 2.24 20.81
CA TYR A 81 -7.94 0.88 20.93
C TYR A 81 -6.77 0.78 21.90
N GLY A 82 -6.22 1.90 22.39
CA GLY A 82 -5.09 1.92 23.30
C GLY A 82 -3.74 1.49 22.70
N ARG A 83 -3.69 1.19 21.38
CA ARG A 83 -2.50 0.66 20.70
C ARG A 83 -2.53 0.84 19.20
N ILE A 84 -1.35 0.82 18.59
CA ILE A 84 -1.15 0.62 17.15
C ILE A 84 -0.06 -0.45 16.98
N ASP A 85 -0.36 -1.53 16.26
CA ASP A 85 0.57 -2.63 16.00
C ASP A 85 1.19 -2.58 14.61
N GLY A 86 0.60 -1.83 13.70
CA GLY A 86 1.18 -1.63 12.39
C GLY A 86 0.58 -0.45 11.64
N LEU A 87 1.38 0.04 10.68
CA LEU A 87 1.00 1.08 9.73
C LEU A 87 1.17 0.55 8.31
N ILE A 88 0.13 0.65 7.52
CA ILE A 88 0.15 0.36 6.09
C ILE A 88 -0.01 1.67 5.32
N ASN A 89 1.09 2.12 4.73
CA ASN A 89 1.11 3.25 3.82
C ASN A 89 0.77 2.75 2.40
N CYS A 90 -0.49 2.97 1.96
CA CYS A 90 -0.98 2.47 0.67
C CYS A 90 -1.63 3.56 -0.20
N ALA A 91 -2.12 4.64 0.40
CA ALA A 91 -2.75 5.73 -0.35
C ALA A 91 -1.83 6.30 -1.43
N GLY A 92 -2.44 6.74 -2.54
CA GLY A 92 -1.73 7.34 -3.67
C GLY A 92 -2.20 6.77 -5.00
N GLY A 93 -1.69 7.33 -6.08
CA GLY A 93 -2.02 6.89 -7.43
C GLY A 93 -1.19 7.63 -8.47
N ASN A 94 -1.04 7.01 -9.64
CA ASN A 94 -0.34 7.64 -10.75
C ASN A 94 -1.18 8.79 -11.31
N ASP A 95 -0.65 9.98 -11.22
CA ASP A 95 -1.27 11.24 -11.64
C ASP A 95 -0.72 11.77 -12.97
N SER A 96 0.10 10.96 -13.66
CA SER A 96 0.66 11.24 -14.99
C SER A 96 1.49 12.54 -15.04
N VAL A 97 2.10 12.93 -13.92
CA VAL A 97 2.97 14.11 -13.87
C VAL A 97 4.31 13.81 -14.53
N SER A 98 4.53 14.38 -15.72
CA SER A 98 5.75 14.27 -16.54
C SER A 98 6.67 15.47 -16.36
N LEU A 99 7.79 15.52 -17.10
CA LEU A 99 8.65 16.70 -17.15
C LEU A 99 7.97 17.93 -17.77
N GLU A 100 6.95 17.72 -18.59
CA GLU A 100 6.22 18.78 -19.31
C GLU A 100 5.10 19.42 -18.48
N THR A 101 4.68 18.78 -17.38
CA THR A 101 3.58 19.28 -16.53
C THR A 101 3.99 20.41 -15.58
N GLY A 102 5.29 20.66 -15.43
CA GLY A 102 5.83 21.74 -14.64
C GLY A 102 6.12 21.41 -13.17
N VAL A 103 6.88 22.31 -12.53
CA VAL A 103 7.45 22.09 -11.18
C VAL A 103 6.35 22.00 -10.12
N GLU A 104 5.30 22.81 -10.20
CA GLU A 104 4.23 22.81 -9.20
C GLU A 104 3.42 21.52 -9.22
N ALA A 105 3.12 21.00 -10.42
CA ALA A 105 2.47 19.69 -10.55
C ALA A 105 3.32 18.57 -9.92
N PHE A 106 4.64 18.65 -10.09
CA PHE A 106 5.56 17.70 -9.47
C PHE A 106 5.53 17.77 -7.94
N ARG A 107 5.53 18.96 -7.35
CA ARG A 107 5.39 19.14 -5.88
C ARG A 107 4.08 18.55 -5.37
N VAL A 108 2.97 18.87 -6.01
CA VAL A 108 1.64 18.32 -5.65
C VAL A 108 1.63 16.80 -5.76
N SER A 109 2.28 16.23 -6.77
CA SER A 109 2.41 14.78 -6.90
C SER A 109 3.18 14.15 -5.73
N LEU A 110 4.27 14.78 -5.28
CA LEU A 110 5.02 14.33 -4.10
C LEU A 110 4.17 14.40 -2.82
N GLU A 111 3.42 15.48 -2.60
CA GLU A 111 2.50 15.57 -1.46
C GLU A 111 1.50 14.42 -1.44
N ARG A 112 0.90 14.11 -2.59
CA ARG A 112 -0.13 13.07 -2.73
C ARG A 112 0.40 11.64 -2.68
N ASN A 113 1.68 11.40 -2.97
CA ASN A 113 2.23 10.06 -3.17
C ASN A 113 3.39 9.71 -2.24
N LEU A 114 3.97 10.69 -1.52
CA LEU A 114 5.16 10.51 -0.68
C LEU A 114 5.03 11.13 0.70
N VAL A 115 4.72 12.43 0.80
CA VAL A 115 4.86 13.18 2.05
C VAL A 115 4.00 12.58 3.15
N HIS A 116 2.77 12.19 2.85
CA HIS A 116 1.88 11.57 3.83
C HIS A 116 2.38 10.19 4.35
N TYR A 117 3.25 9.46 3.63
CA TYR A 117 3.89 8.24 4.16
C TYR A 117 4.77 8.58 5.35
N TYR A 118 5.57 9.63 5.21
CA TYR A 118 6.39 10.15 6.30
C TYR A 118 5.53 10.68 7.45
N THR A 119 4.51 11.48 7.14
CA THR A 119 3.61 12.10 8.12
C THR A 119 2.93 11.04 8.99
N MET A 120 2.38 10.00 8.38
CA MET A 120 1.74 8.91 9.10
C MET A 120 2.74 8.11 9.93
N ALA A 121 3.91 7.80 9.40
CA ALA A 121 4.96 7.11 10.14
C ALA A 121 5.42 7.94 11.34
N HIS A 122 5.59 9.26 11.17
CA HIS A 122 5.97 10.20 12.23
C HIS A 122 4.99 10.16 13.41
N TYR A 123 3.70 10.25 13.15
CA TYR A 123 2.69 10.23 14.22
C TYR A 123 2.47 8.85 14.83
N CYS A 124 2.68 7.76 14.07
CA CYS A 124 2.52 6.40 14.58
C CYS A 124 3.73 5.88 15.35
N ILE A 125 4.93 6.44 15.16
CA ILE A 125 6.18 5.82 15.63
C ILE A 125 6.21 5.60 17.15
N GLY A 126 5.62 6.49 17.93
CA GLY A 126 5.55 6.35 19.39
C GLY A 126 4.80 5.09 19.84
N GLU A 127 3.68 4.80 19.20
CA GLU A 127 2.86 3.61 19.47
C GLU A 127 3.51 2.34 18.92
N LEU A 128 4.11 2.43 17.73
CA LEU A 128 4.84 1.31 17.13
C LEU A 128 6.06 0.88 17.95
N LYS A 129 6.73 1.79 18.65
CA LYS A 129 7.79 1.45 19.61
C LYS A 129 7.26 0.65 20.80
N LYS A 130 6.11 1.04 21.36
CA LYS A 130 5.48 0.33 22.49
C LYS A 130 5.06 -1.08 22.11
N SER A 131 4.50 -1.25 20.90
CA SER A 131 4.00 -2.53 20.42
C SER A 131 5.07 -3.41 19.77
N LYS A 132 6.28 -2.89 19.49
CA LYS A 132 7.29 -3.49 18.62
C LYS A 132 6.68 -3.88 17.26
N GLY A 133 5.96 -2.92 16.69
CA GLY A 133 5.08 -3.12 15.56
C GLY A 133 5.79 -3.22 14.20
N SER A 134 5.03 -2.99 13.14
CA SER A 134 5.58 -3.04 11.77
C SER A 134 5.02 -1.93 10.89
N ILE A 135 5.83 -1.49 9.92
CA ILE A 135 5.41 -0.59 8.85
C ILE A 135 5.49 -1.34 7.52
N LEU A 136 4.43 -1.28 6.74
CA LEU A 136 4.40 -1.76 5.37
C LEU A 136 4.15 -0.59 4.42
N ASN A 137 5.06 -0.40 3.47
CA ASN A 137 4.93 0.61 2.44
C ASN A 137 4.54 -0.04 1.11
N VAL A 138 3.54 0.50 0.43
CA VAL A 138 3.16 0.08 -0.92
C VAL A 138 3.87 0.97 -1.93
N SER A 139 4.91 0.42 -2.58
CA SER A 139 5.63 1.09 -3.66
C SER A 139 5.02 0.75 -5.03
N SER A 140 5.82 0.66 -6.06
CA SER A 140 5.40 0.30 -7.43
C SER A 140 6.60 -0.19 -8.23
N LYS A 141 6.35 -1.02 -9.25
CA LYS A 141 7.40 -1.39 -10.24
C LYS A 141 8.04 -0.17 -10.89
N THR A 142 7.31 0.96 -11.01
CA THR A 142 7.85 2.20 -11.61
C THR A 142 9.05 2.75 -10.86
N ALA A 143 9.23 2.38 -9.59
CA ALA A 143 10.42 2.71 -8.81
C ALA A 143 11.67 1.90 -9.24
N LEU A 144 11.48 0.76 -9.91
CA LEU A 144 12.55 -0.15 -10.35
C LEU A 144 12.76 -0.11 -11.86
N THR A 145 11.70 0.17 -12.62
CA THR A 145 11.70 0.22 -14.08
C THR A 145 11.14 1.56 -14.55
N GLY A 146 11.63 2.09 -15.66
CA GLY A 146 11.04 3.26 -16.28
C GLY A 146 9.67 2.94 -16.90
N GLN A 147 8.71 3.85 -16.78
CA GLN A 147 7.40 3.74 -17.47
C GLN A 147 7.22 4.85 -18.50
N GLY A 148 7.78 6.03 -18.29
CA GLY A 148 7.56 7.25 -19.09
C GLY A 148 6.31 8.02 -18.65
N GLY A 149 6.36 9.36 -18.79
CA GLY A 149 5.21 10.26 -18.53
C GLY A 149 4.70 10.33 -17.08
N THR A 150 5.48 9.89 -16.09
CA THR A 150 5.01 9.75 -14.70
C THR A 150 6.13 10.04 -13.67
N SER A 151 6.89 11.11 -13.92
CA SER A 151 8.05 11.50 -13.10
C SER A 151 7.71 11.69 -11.63
N GLY A 152 6.61 12.38 -11.31
CA GLY A 152 6.20 12.64 -9.93
C GLY A 152 5.91 11.35 -9.15
N TYR A 153 5.08 10.48 -9.72
CA TYR A 153 4.74 9.19 -9.10
C TYR A 153 5.98 8.28 -8.96
N THR A 154 6.81 8.19 -10.01
CA THR A 154 8.04 7.37 -9.99
C THR A 154 9.02 7.85 -8.93
N ALA A 155 9.24 9.17 -8.82
CA ALA A 155 10.08 9.76 -7.79
C ALA A 155 9.56 9.43 -6.38
N ALA A 156 8.26 9.59 -6.15
CA ALA A 156 7.61 9.26 -4.88
C ALA A 156 7.80 7.77 -4.53
N LYS A 157 7.51 6.86 -5.47
CA LYS A 157 7.61 5.41 -5.23
C LYS A 157 9.05 4.92 -5.07
N GLY A 158 10.02 5.58 -5.74
CA GLY A 158 11.46 5.35 -5.53
C GLY A 158 11.91 5.82 -4.14
N ALA A 159 11.50 7.02 -3.72
CA ALA A 159 11.78 7.54 -2.38
C ALA A 159 11.22 6.64 -1.27
N ILE A 160 10.02 6.07 -1.46
CA ILE A 160 9.40 5.12 -0.52
C ILE A 160 10.27 3.87 -0.33
N LEU A 161 10.90 3.34 -1.38
CA LEU A 161 11.83 2.23 -1.25
C LEU A 161 13.05 2.59 -0.41
N SER A 162 13.61 3.79 -0.61
CA SER A 162 14.73 4.30 0.20
C SER A 162 14.32 4.50 1.66
N LEU A 163 13.17 5.14 1.92
CA LEU A 163 12.63 5.33 3.27
C LEU A 163 12.35 4.01 3.98
N THR A 164 11.94 2.97 3.26
CA THR A 164 11.73 1.63 3.85
C THR A 164 13.01 1.10 4.49
N ARG A 165 14.16 1.22 3.83
CA ARG A 165 15.45 0.81 4.39
C ARG A 165 15.93 1.73 5.47
N GLU A 166 15.80 3.04 5.29
CA GLU A 166 16.20 4.04 6.27
C GLU A 166 15.44 3.85 7.60
N TRP A 167 14.13 3.69 7.54
CA TRP A 167 13.33 3.46 8.75
C TRP A 167 13.59 2.09 9.36
N ALA A 168 13.82 1.05 8.55
CA ALA A 168 14.22 -0.26 9.05
C ALA A 168 15.52 -0.15 9.88
N ALA A 169 16.53 0.54 9.37
CA ALA A 169 17.80 0.75 10.07
C ALA A 169 17.64 1.59 11.33
N SER A 170 16.87 2.69 11.26
CA SER A 170 16.67 3.63 12.36
C SER A 170 16.00 3.00 13.57
N TYR A 171 15.10 2.03 13.36
CA TYR A 171 14.26 1.46 14.43
C TYR A 171 14.55 0.00 14.78
N LEU A 172 15.71 -0.54 14.38
CA LEU A 172 16.14 -1.90 14.75
C LEU A 172 16.14 -2.12 16.27
N LYS A 173 16.67 -1.16 17.03
CA LYS A 173 16.75 -1.25 18.49
C LYS A 173 15.38 -1.23 19.18
N ASP A 174 14.40 -0.62 18.53
CA ASP A 174 13.02 -0.57 19.02
C ASP A 174 12.23 -1.85 18.65
N GLY A 175 12.82 -2.76 17.85
CA GLY A 175 12.19 -3.99 17.41
C GLY A 175 11.12 -3.78 16.33
N ILE A 176 11.10 -2.61 15.66
CA ILE A 176 10.16 -2.30 14.59
C ILE A 176 10.69 -2.86 13.27
N ARG A 177 9.83 -3.52 12.51
CA ARG A 177 10.15 -3.99 11.16
C ARG A 177 9.51 -3.06 10.12
N VAL A 178 10.26 -2.74 9.07
CA VAL A 178 9.77 -1.91 7.96
C VAL A 178 10.08 -2.60 6.65
N ASN A 179 9.06 -2.91 5.87
CA ASN A 179 9.19 -3.55 4.57
C ASN A 179 8.33 -2.83 3.52
N ALA A 180 8.57 -3.13 2.25
CA ALA A 180 7.73 -2.67 1.15
C ALA A 180 7.23 -3.84 0.31
N VAL A 181 6.00 -3.75 -0.19
CA VAL A 181 5.53 -4.54 -1.33
C VAL A 181 5.61 -3.70 -2.60
N VAL A 182 6.00 -4.34 -3.68
CA VAL A 182 6.22 -3.70 -4.98
C VAL A 182 5.31 -4.38 -6.02
N PRO A 183 4.08 -3.89 -6.18
CA PRO A 183 3.18 -4.37 -7.22
C PRO A 183 3.59 -3.87 -8.60
N ALA A 184 3.21 -4.61 -9.63
CA ALA A 184 3.17 -4.14 -11.01
C ALA A 184 1.72 -3.89 -11.43
N GLU A 185 1.20 -4.76 -12.27
CA GLU A 185 -0.17 -4.65 -12.80
C GLU A 185 -1.15 -5.40 -11.88
N VAL A 186 -1.88 -4.67 -11.06
CA VAL A 186 -2.88 -5.22 -10.14
C VAL A 186 -4.28 -4.83 -10.59
N TRP A 187 -5.18 -5.80 -10.74
CA TRP A 187 -6.56 -5.54 -11.12
C TRP A 187 -7.31 -4.85 -9.98
N THR A 188 -7.54 -3.57 -10.12
CA THR A 188 -8.22 -2.72 -9.13
C THR A 188 -9.30 -1.89 -9.82
N PRO A 189 -10.29 -1.35 -9.07
CA PRO A 189 -11.29 -0.44 -9.66
C PRO A 189 -10.68 0.80 -10.34
N LEU A 190 -9.53 1.27 -9.87
CA LEU A 190 -8.80 2.37 -10.51
C LEU A 190 -8.23 1.92 -11.86
N TYR A 191 -7.63 0.73 -11.91
CA TYR A 191 -7.03 0.18 -13.12
C TYR A 191 -8.10 -0.14 -14.16
N GLU A 192 -9.21 -0.73 -13.76
CA GLU A 192 -10.37 -1.01 -14.62
C GLU A 192 -10.90 0.27 -15.25
N ARG A 193 -11.11 1.33 -14.47
CA ARG A 193 -11.52 2.63 -15.02
C ARG A 193 -10.52 3.16 -16.03
N TRP A 194 -9.22 3.06 -15.75
CA TRP A 194 -8.17 3.50 -16.68
C TRP A 194 -8.18 2.70 -17.99
N VAL A 195 -8.25 1.39 -17.93
CA VAL A 195 -8.35 0.53 -19.15
C VAL A 195 -9.55 0.92 -20.00
N ASN A 196 -10.69 1.21 -19.34
CA ASN A 196 -11.93 1.59 -20.03
C ASN A 196 -11.87 3.00 -20.68
N THR A 197 -10.81 3.79 -20.47
CA THR A 197 -10.60 5.05 -21.20
C THR A 197 -10.07 4.84 -22.63
N PHE A 198 -9.56 3.64 -22.97
CA PHE A 198 -9.01 3.35 -24.28
C PHE A 198 -10.14 2.99 -25.28
N PRO A 199 -9.97 3.30 -26.58
CA PRO A 199 -10.96 2.97 -27.61
C PRO A 199 -11.28 1.47 -27.71
N ARG A 200 -10.32 0.61 -27.38
CA ARG A 200 -10.42 -0.86 -27.42
C ARG A 200 -9.89 -1.45 -26.11
N PRO A 201 -10.68 -1.41 -25.03
CA PRO A 201 -10.22 -1.82 -23.70
C PRO A 201 -9.72 -3.27 -23.63
N ALA A 202 -10.42 -4.19 -24.30
CA ALA A 202 -10.06 -5.62 -24.32
C ALA A 202 -8.67 -5.86 -24.95
N GLU A 203 -8.39 -5.25 -26.10
CA GLU A 203 -7.09 -5.37 -26.77
C GLU A 203 -5.98 -4.71 -25.94
N LYS A 204 -6.30 -3.59 -25.28
CA LYS A 204 -5.35 -2.94 -24.35
C LYS A 204 -5.00 -3.87 -23.21
N LEU A 205 -5.99 -4.50 -22.59
CA LEU A 205 -5.79 -5.46 -21.50
C LEU A 205 -4.98 -6.67 -21.97
N GLU A 206 -5.31 -7.26 -23.13
CA GLU A 206 -4.56 -8.37 -23.71
C GLU A 206 -3.08 -8.01 -23.93
N THR A 207 -2.82 -6.81 -24.45
CA THR A 207 -1.45 -6.31 -24.63
C THR A 207 -0.68 -6.22 -23.31
N ILE A 208 -1.36 -5.81 -22.23
CA ILE A 208 -0.75 -5.70 -20.90
C ILE A 208 -0.45 -7.08 -20.34
N VAL A 209 -1.45 -7.96 -20.27
CA VAL A 209 -1.32 -9.26 -19.60
C VAL A 209 -0.35 -10.20 -20.34
N ARG A 210 -0.23 -10.08 -21.67
CA ARG A 210 0.73 -10.84 -22.46
C ARG A 210 2.18 -10.64 -21.99
N ASN A 211 2.48 -9.47 -21.42
CA ASN A 211 3.81 -9.13 -20.91
C ASN A 211 4.06 -9.60 -19.47
N ILE A 212 3.09 -10.24 -18.83
CA ILE A 212 3.26 -10.79 -17.49
C ILE A 212 3.63 -12.28 -17.61
N PRO A 213 4.85 -12.70 -17.23
CA PRO A 213 5.34 -14.05 -17.50
C PRO A 213 4.50 -15.15 -16.85
N LEU A 214 4.09 -14.98 -15.59
CA LEU A 214 3.35 -16.00 -14.86
C LEU A 214 1.86 -15.92 -15.18
N GLY A 215 1.39 -16.86 -15.98
CA GLY A 215 -0.03 -17.06 -16.28
C GLY A 215 -0.67 -16.02 -17.19
N HIS A 216 0.08 -15.07 -17.75
CA HIS A 216 -0.41 -14.00 -18.63
C HIS A 216 -1.67 -13.32 -18.10
N ARG A 217 -1.66 -12.99 -16.81
CA ARG A 217 -2.75 -12.32 -16.11
C ARG A 217 -2.21 -11.26 -15.15
N MET A 218 -3.06 -10.34 -14.76
CA MET A 218 -2.73 -9.39 -13.71
C MET A 218 -2.67 -10.08 -12.34
N THR A 219 -1.90 -9.50 -11.43
CA THR A 219 -1.91 -9.85 -10.01
C THR A 219 -3.28 -9.47 -9.42
N THR A 220 -3.86 -10.34 -8.60
CA THR A 220 -5.09 -10.00 -7.89
C THR A 220 -4.79 -9.16 -6.65
N VAL A 221 -5.80 -8.48 -6.15
CA VAL A 221 -5.69 -7.70 -4.91
C VAL A 221 -5.40 -8.63 -3.73
N GLU A 222 -6.00 -9.82 -3.71
CA GLU A 222 -5.84 -10.84 -2.68
C GLU A 222 -4.41 -11.36 -2.61
N GLU A 223 -3.79 -11.70 -3.75
CA GLU A 223 -2.39 -12.17 -3.80
C GLU A 223 -1.42 -11.14 -3.20
N LEU A 224 -1.66 -9.86 -3.46
CA LEU A 224 -0.85 -8.80 -2.88
C LEU A 224 -1.15 -8.59 -1.39
N ALA A 225 -2.43 -8.69 -0.98
CA ALA A 225 -2.86 -8.53 0.39
C ALA A 225 -2.32 -9.66 1.28
N ASP A 226 -2.31 -10.90 0.81
CA ASP A 226 -1.77 -12.05 1.55
C ASP A 226 -0.28 -11.86 1.85
N MET A 227 0.51 -11.41 0.87
CA MET A 227 1.92 -11.05 1.09
C MET A 227 2.06 -9.88 2.08
N ALA A 228 1.22 -8.87 1.96
CA ALA A 228 1.23 -7.72 2.86
C ALA A 228 0.97 -8.13 4.31
N VAL A 229 -0.06 -8.93 4.56
CA VAL A 229 -0.43 -9.39 5.91
C VAL A 229 0.63 -10.33 6.48
N PHE A 230 1.24 -11.20 5.65
CA PHE A 230 2.39 -12.01 6.08
C PHE A 230 3.55 -11.13 6.56
N LEU A 231 3.93 -10.08 5.80
CA LEU A 231 5.02 -9.16 6.18
C LEU A 231 4.70 -8.36 7.45
N LEU A 232 3.44 -8.08 7.73
CA LEU A 232 3.00 -7.43 8.96
C LEU A 232 3.01 -8.37 10.17
N SER A 233 2.89 -9.67 9.94
CA SER A 233 2.73 -10.67 10.98
C SER A 233 4.04 -11.03 11.69
N PRO A 234 3.99 -11.56 12.93
CA PRO A 234 5.16 -12.12 13.63
C PRO A 234 5.86 -13.27 12.90
N LEU A 235 5.19 -13.92 11.92
CA LEU A 235 5.80 -14.99 11.14
C LEU A 235 6.94 -14.49 10.25
N SER A 236 6.96 -13.20 9.93
CA SER A 236 8.06 -12.52 9.23
C SER A 236 9.01 -11.79 10.20
N SER A 237 9.15 -12.25 11.43
CA SER A 237 9.89 -11.57 12.52
C SER A 237 11.35 -11.24 12.21
N HIS A 238 11.98 -11.95 11.28
CA HIS A 238 13.36 -11.71 10.85
C HIS A 238 13.46 -11.05 9.46
N THR A 239 12.36 -10.43 8.99
CA THR A 239 12.29 -9.76 7.69
C THR A 239 12.09 -8.26 7.90
N THR A 240 13.10 -7.45 7.59
CA THR A 240 13.05 -5.97 7.65
C THR A 240 13.93 -5.36 6.57
N GLY A 241 13.59 -4.16 6.11
CA GLY A 241 14.30 -3.45 5.04
C GLY A 241 14.14 -4.07 3.64
N GLN A 242 13.17 -4.98 3.46
CA GLN A 242 13.00 -5.72 2.22
C GLN A 242 11.98 -5.07 1.28
N TRP A 243 12.23 -5.23 0.00
CA TRP A 243 11.31 -4.90 -1.10
C TRP A 243 10.83 -6.21 -1.70
N VAL A 244 9.58 -6.55 -1.48
CA VAL A 244 9.00 -7.80 -1.97
C VAL A 244 8.16 -7.52 -3.22
N VAL A 245 8.64 -8.01 -4.35
CA VAL A 245 7.97 -7.83 -5.64
C VAL A 245 6.89 -8.90 -5.79
N VAL A 246 5.65 -8.47 -6.08
CA VAL A 246 4.49 -9.34 -6.29
C VAL A 246 3.87 -8.95 -7.63
N ASP A 247 4.34 -9.56 -8.73
CA ASP A 247 4.08 -9.07 -10.07
C ASP A 247 4.03 -10.14 -11.19
N GLY A 248 4.02 -11.41 -10.83
CA GLY A 248 4.05 -12.50 -11.80
C GLY A 248 5.35 -12.57 -12.62
N GLY A 249 6.44 -11.98 -12.10
CA GLY A 249 7.74 -11.95 -12.77
C GLY A 249 7.92 -10.82 -13.77
N TYR A 250 6.96 -9.87 -13.86
CA TYR A 250 6.96 -8.79 -14.84
C TYR A 250 8.22 -7.92 -14.78
N THR A 251 8.72 -7.64 -13.59
CA THR A 251 9.88 -6.74 -13.39
C THR A 251 11.22 -7.43 -13.70
N HIS A 252 11.35 -8.74 -13.48
CA HIS A 252 12.64 -9.42 -13.45
C HIS A 252 12.78 -10.60 -14.44
N LEU A 253 11.68 -11.07 -15.04
CA LEU A 253 11.67 -12.24 -15.89
C LEU A 253 11.27 -11.94 -17.34
N ASP A 254 11.56 -10.74 -17.82
CA ASP A 254 11.25 -10.27 -19.18
C ASP A 254 11.86 -11.15 -20.27
N ARG A 255 13.02 -11.73 -20.03
CA ARG A 255 13.70 -12.59 -21.01
C ARG A 255 12.96 -13.90 -21.32
N THR A 256 12.13 -14.38 -20.43
CA THR A 256 11.30 -15.57 -20.70
C THR A 256 10.33 -15.35 -21.86
N LEU A 257 9.99 -14.09 -22.17
CA LEU A 257 9.10 -13.70 -23.26
C LEU A 257 9.82 -13.61 -24.61
N THR A 258 11.16 -13.51 -24.63
CA THR A 258 11.96 -13.25 -25.84
C THR A 258 13.06 -14.27 -26.10
N ALA A 259 13.39 -15.11 -25.15
CA ALA A 259 14.50 -16.08 -25.23
C ALA A 259 14.12 -17.41 -25.87
N ARG A 260 12.90 -17.58 -26.37
CA ARG A 260 12.41 -18.82 -27.04
C ARG A 260 12.07 -18.57 -28.47
#